data_e9644e9529256445a3be73b28388107a
#
_entry.id   e9644e9529256445a3be73b28388107a
#
_cell.length_a   1.000
_cell.length_b   1.000
_cell.length_c   1.000
_cell.angle_alpha   90.00
_cell.angle_beta   90.00
_cell.angle_gamma   90.00
#
_symmetry.space_group_name_H-M   'P 1'
#
loop_
_entity.id
_entity.type
_entity.pdbx_description
1 polymer ?
#
loop_
_entity_poly.entity_id
_entity_poly.type
_entity_poly.pdbx_seq_one_letter_code
_entity_poly.pdbx_strand_id
1 'polypeptide(L)'
;VCRNMSNNGKKILYISGEESLKQIKLRANRMGQFSDNLSLLSETSLDIIESVILETKPDAVVIDSIQTMLREDIGSAPGSVSQVRESTNFLMQLAKGNTIPIFIVGHVTKEGVVAGPRVLEHMVDTVLYFEGDRHAAYRIIRGVKNRFGSTNEIGVFEMSSEGLREVLNPSEFMLDGRPEDASGSVVACLMEGTRPILVEI
;
A
#
# COMPACT_ATOMS: atom_id res chain seq x y z
N VAL A 1 -2.64 -2.19 7.94
CA VAL A 1 -3.91 -2.58 7.29
C VAL A 1 -4.20 -4.03 7.61
N CYS A 2 -3.40 -5.03 7.17
CA CYS A 2 -3.65 -6.47 7.32
C CYS A 2 -3.95 -6.88 8.78
N ARG A 3 -3.14 -6.39 9.75
CA ARG A 3 -3.38 -6.64 11.18
C ARG A 3 -4.76 -6.18 11.63
N ASN A 4 -5.14 -4.95 11.27
CA ASN A 4 -6.43 -4.40 11.70
C ASN A 4 -7.60 -5.16 11.07
N MET A 5 -7.49 -5.55 9.80
CA MET A 5 -8.52 -6.35 9.12
C MET A 5 -8.63 -7.74 9.74
N SER A 6 -7.50 -8.44 9.98
CA SER A 6 -7.50 -9.78 10.56
C SER A 6 -8.00 -9.79 12.01
N ASN A 7 -7.63 -8.79 12.81
CA ASN A 7 -8.12 -8.64 14.19
C ASN A 7 -9.62 -8.31 14.25
N ASN A 8 -10.19 -7.75 13.17
CA ASN A 8 -11.64 -7.56 13.00
C ASN A 8 -12.34 -8.76 12.35
N GLY A 9 -11.72 -9.93 12.41
CA GLY A 9 -12.32 -11.20 11.98
C GLY A 9 -12.27 -11.50 10.49
N LYS A 10 -11.57 -10.66 9.67
CA LYS A 10 -11.41 -10.90 8.23
C LYS A 10 -10.27 -11.85 7.96
N LYS A 11 -10.48 -12.84 7.09
CA LYS A 11 -9.44 -13.75 6.62
C LYS A 11 -8.59 -13.03 5.57
N ILE A 12 -7.33 -12.78 5.87
CA ILE A 12 -6.40 -12.06 5.01
C ILE A 12 -5.30 -13.02 4.55
N LEU A 13 -5.05 -13.05 3.26
CA LEU A 13 -3.91 -13.75 2.68
C LEU A 13 -2.89 -12.70 2.20
N TYR A 14 -1.72 -12.68 2.86
CA TYR A 14 -0.60 -11.83 2.47
C TYR A 14 0.45 -12.67 1.73
N ILE A 15 0.72 -12.29 0.50
CA ILE A 15 1.63 -13.00 -0.41
C ILE A 15 2.84 -12.11 -0.66
N SER A 16 4.02 -12.63 -0.35
CA SER A 16 5.28 -11.93 -0.59
C SER A 16 6.14 -12.70 -1.59
N GLY A 17 6.57 -11.98 -2.63
CA GLY A 17 7.57 -12.48 -3.57
C GLY A 17 8.98 -11.97 -3.26
N GLU A 18 9.16 -11.05 -2.30
CA GLU A 18 10.45 -10.43 -1.98
C GLU A 18 11.03 -10.94 -0.66
N GLU A 19 10.18 -11.06 0.36
CA GLU A 19 10.61 -11.42 1.71
C GLU A 19 10.24 -12.86 2.06
N SER A 20 11.14 -13.54 2.74
CA SER A 20 10.84 -14.85 3.33
C SER A 20 9.85 -14.73 4.49
N LEU A 21 9.09 -15.79 4.77
CA LEU A 21 8.16 -15.84 5.90
C LEU A 21 8.82 -15.49 7.23
N LYS A 22 10.11 -15.85 7.41
CA LYS A 22 10.87 -15.53 8.63
C LYS A 22 11.11 -14.02 8.77
N GLN A 23 11.43 -13.31 7.69
CA GLN A 23 11.63 -11.86 7.68
C GLN A 23 10.33 -11.14 7.95
N ILE A 24 9.23 -11.55 7.30
CA ILE A 24 7.90 -10.99 7.54
C ILE A 24 7.49 -11.17 9.01
N LYS A 25 7.72 -12.37 9.58
CA LYS A 25 7.40 -12.65 10.99
C LYS A 25 8.20 -11.77 11.95
N LEU A 26 9.50 -11.55 11.68
CA LEU A 26 10.33 -10.65 12.50
C LEU A 26 9.81 -9.20 12.46
N ARG A 27 9.36 -8.74 11.30
CA ARG A 27 8.75 -7.41 11.15
C ARG A 27 7.39 -7.33 11.85
N ALA A 28 6.55 -8.35 11.67
CA ALA A 28 5.23 -8.42 12.29
C ALA A 28 5.29 -8.38 13.83
N ASN A 29 6.27 -9.05 14.44
CA ASN A 29 6.44 -9.07 15.90
C ASN A 29 6.62 -7.69 16.53
N ARG A 30 7.12 -6.69 15.77
CA ARG A 30 7.26 -5.30 16.24
C ARG A 30 5.92 -4.56 16.28
N MET A 31 4.96 -5.00 15.46
CA MET A 31 3.66 -4.35 15.31
C MET A 31 2.60 -4.89 16.28
N GLY A 32 2.97 -5.78 17.20
CA GLY A 32 2.07 -6.38 18.19
C GLY A 32 1.44 -7.69 17.70
N GLN A 33 0.35 -8.12 18.36
CA GLN A 33 -0.29 -9.40 18.08
C GLN A 33 -1.11 -9.35 16.78
N PHE A 34 -1.07 -10.44 16.05
CA PHE A 34 -1.89 -10.71 14.87
C PHE A 34 -2.86 -11.85 15.18
N SER A 35 -4.04 -11.76 14.60
CA SER A 35 -5.04 -12.84 14.64
C SER A 35 -4.60 -14.00 13.74
N ASP A 36 -5.06 -15.21 14.06
CA ASP A 36 -4.90 -16.42 13.23
C ASP A 36 -5.59 -16.28 11.86
N ASN A 37 -6.41 -15.24 11.67
CA ASN A 37 -7.02 -14.91 10.39
C ASN A 37 -6.06 -14.27 9.37
N LEU A 38 -4.78 -14.02 9.72
CA LEU A 38 -3.76 -13.59 8.79
C LEU A 38 -2.89 -14.77 8.37
N SER A 39 -3.03 -15.19 7.14
CA SER A 39 -2.19 -16.20 6.51
C SER A 39 -1.08 -15.55 5.68
N LEU A 40 0.12 -16.13 5.73
CA LEU A 40 1.30 -15.66 4.99
C LEU A 40 1.72 -16.72 3.98
N LEU A 41 1.99 -16.31 2.75
CA LEU A 41 2.52 -17.14 1.68
C LEU A 41 3.77 -16.47 1.08
N SER A 42 4.84 -17.23 0.89
CA SER A 42 6.02 -16.78 0.14
C SER A 42 6.03 -17.53 -1.19
N GLU A 43 5.57 -16.85 -2.24
CA GLU A 43 5.37 -17.43 -3.57
C GLU A 43 5.39 -16.33 -4.64
N THR A 44 5.85 -16.69 -5.85
CA THR A 44 5.88 -15.78 -7.00
C THR A 44 5.05 -16.30 -8.19
N SER A 45 4.81 -17.61 -8.27
CA SER A 45 3.98 -18.21 -9.33
C SER A 45 2.51 -17.87 -9.12
N LEU A 46 1.90 -17.18 -10.09
CA LEU A 46 0.50 -16.81 -10.03
C LEU A 46 -0.45 -17.99 -10.12
N ASP A 47 -0.05 -19.09 -10.76
CA ASP A 47 -0.86 -20.30 -10.86
C ASP A 47 -0.99 -21.02 -9.50
N ILE A 48 0.10 -21.02 -8.72
CA ILE A 48 0.09 -21.53 -7.34
C ILE A 48 -0.73 -20.60 -6.45
N ILE A 49 -0.54 -19.27 -6.59
CA ILE A 49 -1.28 -18.25 -5.84
C ILE A 49 -2.78 -18.38 -6.08
N GLU A 50 -3.21 -18.56 -7.33
CA GLU A 50 -4.62 -18.79 -7.67
C GLU A 50 -5.17 -20.00 -6.94
N SER A 51 -4.47 -21.12 -7.00
CA SER A 51 -4.90 -22.37 -6.34
C SER A 51 -5.10 -22.17 -4.85
N VAL A 52 -4.19 -21.46 -4.17
CA VAL A 52 -4.28 -21.15 -2.73
C VAL A 52 -5.45 -20.21 -2.45
N ILE A 53 -5.70 -19.19 -3.28
CA ILE A 53 -6.83 -18.27 -3.11
C ILE A 53 -8.16 -19.01 -3.24
N LEU A 54 -8.29 -19.89 -4.24
CA LEU A 54 -9.51 -20.68 -4.47
C LEU A 54 -9.78 -21.68 -3.36
N GLU A 55 -8.74 -22.26 -2.78
CA GLU A 55 -8.84 -23.20 -1.66
C GLU A 55 -9.20 -22.48 -0.35
N THR A 56 -8.48 -21.41 -0.01
CA THR A 56 -8.59 -20.74 1.30
C THR A 56 -9.73 -19.75 1.38
N LYS A 57 -10.20 -19.22 0.24
CA LYS A 57 -11.27 -18.23 0.10
C LYS A 57 -11.13 -17.07 1.10
N PRO A 58 -10.05 -16.29 1.00
CA PRO A 58 -9.84 -15.17 1.90
C PRO A 58 -10.83 -14.02 1.63
N ASP A 59 -11.09 -13.19 2.65
CA ASP A 59 -11.87 -11.95 2.49
C ASP A 59 -11.11 -10.86 1.74
N ALA A 60 -9.77 -10.90 1.78
CA ALA A 60 -8.90 -10.02 0.98
C ALA A 60 -7.52 -10.63 0.79
N VAL A 61 -6.86 -10.24 -0.31
CA VAL A 61 -5.51 -10.68 -0.67
C VAL A 61 -4.59 -9.45 -0.79
N VAL A 62 -3.34 -9.60 -0.37
CA VAL A 62 -2.27 -8.61 -0.59
C VAL A 62 -1.14 -9.27 -1.36
N ILE A 63 -0.71 -8.66 -2.46
CA ILE A 63 0.43 -9.06 -3.29
C ILE A 63 1.58 -8.07 -3.06
N ASP A 64 2.70 -8.52 -2.52
CA ASP A 64 3.87 -7.69 -2.20
C ASP A 64 5.17 -8.34 -2.74
N SER A 65 5.67 -7.90 -3.90
CA SER A 65 5.17 -6.89 -4.82
C SER A 65 4.81 -7.48 -6.19
N ILE A 66 4.10 -6.72 -7.00
CA ILE A 66 3.71 -7.17 -8.36
C ILE A 66 4.93 -7.42 -9.25
N GLN A 67 6.04 -6.73 -9.00
CA GLN A 67 7.26 -6.86 -9.78
C GLN A 67 7.92 -8.24 -9.65
N THR A 68 7.64 -8.96 -8.58
CA THR A 68 8.19 -10.31 -8.35
C THR A 68 7.29 -11.42 -8.86
N MET A 69 6.05 -11.10 -9.21
CA MET A 69 5.09 -12.10 -9.70
C MET A 69 5.46 -12.60 -11.09
N LEU A 70 5.24 -13.89 -11.31
CA LEU A 70 5.58 -14.60 -12.54
C LEU A 70 4.37 -15.36 -13.08
N ARG A 71 4.18 -15.22 -14.37
CA ARG A 71 3.42 -16.14 -15.22
C ARG A 71 4.37 -16.89 -16.14
N GLU A 72 4.38 -18.21 -16.04
CA GLU A 72 5.34 -19.05 -16.81
C GLU A 72 5.02 -19.08 -18.31
N ASP A 73 3.76 -18.86 -18.67
CA ASP A 73 3.31 -18.79 -20.07
C ASP A 73 3.80 -17.51 -20.80
N ILE A 74 4.36 -16.56 -20.07
CA ILE A 74 4.89 -15.31 -20.62
C ILE A 74 6.42 -15.38 -20.65
N GLY A 75 7.01 -15.43 -21.83
CA GLY A 75 8.44 -15.60 -22.05
C GLY A 75 9.33 -14.41 -21.62
N SER A 76 8.84 -13.49 -20.79
CA SER A 76 9.58 -12.32 -20.32
C SER A 76 9.96 -12.44 -18.84
N ALA A 77 11.07 -11.79 -18.44
CA ALA A 77 11.56 -11.84 -17.07
C ALA A 77 10.60 -11.19 -16.06
N PRO A 78 10.59 -11.64 -14.78
CA PRO A 78 9.89 -10.98 -13.70
C PRO A 78 10.28 -9.50 -13.63
N GLY A 79 9.32 -8.63 -13.29
CA GLY A 79 9.52 -7.18 -13.22
C GLY A 79 9.57 -6.46 -14.58
N SER A 80 9.55 -7.17 -15.71
CA SER A 80 9.38 -6.54 -17.02
C SER A 80 7.98 -5.95 -17.19
N VAL A 81 7.82 -4.95 -18.07
CA VAL A 81 6.51 -4.31 -18.36
C VAL A 81 5.46 -5.36 -18.73
N SER A 82 5.84 -6.33 -19.56
CA SER A 82 4.97 -7.39 -20.02
C SER A 82 4.49 -8.27 -18.87
N GLN A 83 5.41 -8.77 -18.03
CA GLN A 83 5.06 -9.58 -16.86
C GLN A 83 4.17 -8.83 -15.88
N VAL A 84 4.54 -7.61 -15.52
CA VAL A 84 3.76 -6.79 -14.59
C VAL A 84 2.34 -6.53 -15.11
N ARG A 85 2.20 -6.24 -16.40
CA ARG A 85 0.91 -6.01 -17.03
C ARG A 85 0.03 -7.27 -17.02
N GLU A 86 0.57 -8.39 -17.48
CA GLU A 86 -0.19 -9.64 -17.60
C GLU A 86 -0.50 -10.23 -16.21
N SER A 87 0.45 -10.14 -15.27
CA SER A 87 0.22 -10.52 -13.87
C SER A 87 -0.92 -9.70 -13.25
N THR A 88 -0.94 -8.40 -13.50
CA THR A 88 -2.03 -7.53 -13.01
C THR A 88 -3.37 -7.88 -13.66
N ASN A 89 -3.38 -8.12 -14.98
CA ASN A 89 -4.60 -8.52 -15.69
C ASN A 89 -5.17 -9.81 -15.11
N PHE A 90 -4.33 -10.80 -14.88
CA PHE A 90 -4.70 -12.07 -14.25
C PHE A 90 -5.31 -11.86 -12.86
N LEU A 91 -4.62 -11.10 -11.98
CA LEU A 91 -5.11 -10.82 -10.63
C LEU A 91 -6.45 -10.05 -10.64
N MET A 92 -6.66 -9.15 -11.60
CA MET A 92 -7.93 -8.46 -11.77
C MET A 92 -9.07 -9.41 -12.18
N GLN A 93 -8.80 -10.36 -13.08
CA GLN A 93 -9.78 -11.37 -13.45
C GLN A 93 -10.13 -12.27 -12.27
N LEU A 94 -9.12 -12.70 -11.51
CA LEU A 94 -9.28 -13.50 -10.31
C LEU A 94 -10.11 -12.76 -9.25
N ALA A 95 -9.80 -11.47 -9.00
CA ALA A 95 -10.53 -10.61 -8.07
C ALA A 95 -12.01 -10.50 -8.44
N LYS A 96 -12.31 -10.23 -9.72
CA LYS A 96 -13.68 -10.07 -10.22
C LYS A 96 -14.44 -11.40 -10.21
N GLY A 97 -13.81 -12.47 -10.66
CA GLY A 97 -14.43 -13.79 -10.73
C GLY A 97 -14.83 -14.36 -9.37
N ASN A 98 -14.09 -14.01 -8.32
CA ASN A 98 -14.31 -14.51 -6.97
C ASN A 98 -14.87 -13.46 -6.00
N THR A 99 -15.08 -12.22 -6.44
CA THR A 99 -15.54 -11.10 -5.62
C THR A 99 -14.63 -10.86 -4.39
N ILE A 100 -13.31 -10.99 -4.59
CA ILE A 100 -12.29 -10.82 -3.56
C ILE A 100 -11.49 -9.55 -3.86
N PRO A 101 -11.41 -8.56 -2.95
CA PRO A 101 -10.53 -7.42 -3.13
C PRO A 101 -9.06 -7.85 -3.06
N ILE A 102 -8.28 -7.44 -4.06
CA ILE A 102 -6.84 -7.71 -4.13
C ILE A 102 -6.10 -6.37 -4.05
N PHE A 103 -5.24 -6.22 -3.04
CA PHE A 103 -4.32 -5.11 -2.89
C PHE A 103 -3.01 -5.45 -3.57
N ILE A 104 -2.62 -4.68 -4.55
CA ILE A 104 -1.37 -4.86 -5.29
C ILE A 104 -0.38 -3.78 -4.83
N VAL A 105 0.72 -4.20 -4.23
CA VAL A 105 1.84 -3.32 -3.89
C VAL A 105 2.77 -3.23 -5.10
N GLY A 106 3.10 -2.01 -5.50
CA GLY A 106 4.04 -1.74 -6.58
C GLY A 106 5.08 -0.71 -6.15
N HIS A 107 6.33 -0.92 -6.54
CA HIS A 107 7.42 0.00 -6.25
C HIS A 107 7.65 0.98 -7.40
N VAL A 108 7.77 2.27 -7.05
CA VAL A 108 8.15 3.34 -7.99
C VAL A 108 9.65 3.54 -7.88
N THR A 109 10.38 3.47 -8.99
CA THR A 109 11.78 3.90 -8.98
C THR A 109 11.87 5.41 -9.17
N LYS A 110 12.90 6.04 -8.58
CA LYS A 110 13.15 7.48 -8.68
C LYS A 110 13.30 7.99 -10.12
N GLU A 111 13.63 7.10 -11.04
CA GLU A 111 13.94 7.44 -12.44
C GLU A 111 12.75 7.23 -13.39
N GLY A 112 11.61 6.74 -12.90
CA GLY A 112 10.41 6.55 -13.72
C GLY A 112 10.53 5.50 -14.85
N VAL A 113 11.64 4.77 -14.91
CA VAL A 113 12.02 3.91 -16.04
C VAL A 113 11.67 2.44 -15.81
N VAL A 114 11.48 2.00 -14.56
CA VAL A 114 11.06 0.62 -14.31
C VAL A 114 9.57 0.50 -14.56
N ALA A 115 9.23 -0.46 -15.38
CA ALA A 115 7.89 -0.90 -15.72
C ALA A 115 7.04 -1.09 -14.47
N GLY A 116 6.36 -0.06 -14.10
CA GLY A 116 5.70 -0.09 -12.83
C GLY A 116 4.38 0.66 -12.85
N PRO A 117 4.17 1.56 -11.93
CA PRO A 117 2.85 2.01 -11.50
C PRO A 117 1.99 2.59 -12.62
N ARG A 118 2.56 3.36 -13.57
CA ARG A 118 1.77 4.00 -14.63
C ARG A 118 1.01 3.03 -15.53
N VAL A 119 1.58 1.85 -15.79
CA VAL A 119 0.87 0.81 -16.56
C VAL A 119 -0.30 0.26 -15.76
N LEU A 120 -0.12 0.07 -14.45
CA LEU A 120 -1.14 -0.47 -13.55
C LEU A 120 -2.27 0.53 -13.27
N GLU A 121 -1.97 1.83 -13.21
CA GLU A 121 -2.95 2.88 -12.89
C GLU A 121 -4.19 2.84 -13.80
N HIS A 122 -4.00 2.52 -15.08
CA HIS A 122 -5.11 2.42 -16.02
C HIS A 122 -5.92 1.14 -15.84
N MET A 123 -5.31 0.08 -15.31
CA MET A 123 -5.93 -1.23 -15.20
C MET A 123 -6.77 -1.37 -13.94
N VAL A 124 -6.25 -0.98 -12.78
CA VAL A 124 -6.88 -1.17 -11.48
C VAL A 124 -8.01 -0.17 -11.21
N ASP A 125 -8.89 -0.48 -10.27
CA ASP A 125 -10.04 0.35 -9.93
C ASP A 125 -9.68 1.54 -9.04
N THR A 126 -8.72 1.35 -8.15
CA THR A 126 -8.25 2.38 -7.22
C THR A 126 -6.73 2.42 -7.21
N VAL A 127 -6.16 3.62 -7.20
CA VAL A 127 -4.72 3.87 -7.10
C VAL A 127 -4.46 4.77 -5.90
N LEU A 128 -3.63 4.30 -4.99
CA LEU A 128 -3.16 5.04 -3.82
C LEU A 128 -1.66 5.24 -3.92
N TYR A 129 -1.21 6.48 -3.81
CA TYR A 129 0.21 6.79 -3.67
C TYR A 129 0.57 6.92 -2.21
N PHE A 130 1.68 6.28 -1.86
CA PHE A 130 2.29 6.37 -0.54
C PHE A 130 3.54 7.25 -0.66
N GLU A 131 3.41 8.48 -0.19
CA GLU A 131 4.40 9.54 -0.33
C GLU A 131 5.08 9.81 1.01
N GLY A 132 6.33 10.25 0.97
CA GLY A 132 7.04 10.71 2.15
C GLY A 132 8.52 10.90 1.90
N ASP A 133 9.10 11.93 2.50
CA ASP A 133 10.54 12.16 2.50
C ASP A 133 11.22 11.20 3.50
N ARG A 134 12.47 10.81 3.20
CA ARG A 134 13.28 9.96 4.09
C ARG A 134 13.60 10.64 5.43
N HIS A 135 13.61 11.96 5.42
CA HIS A 135 13.92 12.79 6.59
C HIS A 135 12.66 13.25 7.34
N ALA A 136 11.47 13.10 6.74
CA ALA A 136 10.21 13.45 7.39
C ALA A 136 9.65 12.27 8.19
N ALA A 137 9.15 12.56 9.39
CA ALA A 137 8.49 11.56 10.24
C ALA A 137 7.14 11.10 9.65
N TYR A 138 6.62 11.83 8.65
CA TYR A 138 5.30 11.57 8.06
C TYR A 138 5.33 10.73 6.81
N ARG A 139 4.17 10.14 6.58
CA ARG A 139 3.80 9.50 5.31
C ARG A 139 2.40 9.96 4.95
N ILE A 140 2.19 10.22 3.68
CA ILE A 140 0.89 10.64 3.14
C ILE A 140 0.41 9.53 2.22
N ILE A 141 -0.85 9.13 2.38
CA ILE A 141 -1.56 8.31 1.41
C ILE A 141 -2.49 9.21 0.64
N ARG A 142 -2.32 9.24 -0.68
CA ARG A 142 -3.12 10.06 -1.60
C ARG A 142 -3.85 9.18 -2.60
N GLY A 143 -5.15 9.40 -2.75
CA GLY A 143 -5.93 8.82 -3.83
C GLY A 143 -5.60 9.51 -5.16
N VAL A 144 -5.11 8.76 -6.16
CA VAL A 144 -4.83 9.28 -7.52
C VAL A 144 -5.92 8.87 -8.48
N LYS A 145 -6.51 7.70 -8.26
CA LYS A 145 -7.64 7.17 -9.02
C LYS A 145 -8.58 6.43 -8.08
N ASN A 146 -9.87 6.65 -8.24
CA ASN A 146 -10.89 5.88 -7.53
C ASN A 146 -12.16 5.82 -8.38
N ARG A 147 -12.51 4.64 -8.88
CA ARG A 147 -13.74 4.44 -9.68
C ARG A 147 -15.01 4.53 -8.83
N PHE A 148 -14.89 4.40 -7.52
CA PHE A 148 -16.02 4.26 -6.60
C PHE A 148 -16.23 5.49 -5.70
N GLY A 149 -15.40 6.53 -5.84
CA GLY A 149 -15.50 7.71 -5.00
C GLY A 149 -14.50 8.81 -5.32
N SER A 150 -14.39 9.77 -4.42
CA SER A 150 -13.47 10.92 -4.53
C SER A 150 -12.01 10.51 -4.40
N THR A 151 -11.14 11.28 -5.04
CA THR A 151 -9.67 11.23 -4.86
C THR A 151 -9.13 12.42 -4.09
N ASN A 152 -10.01 13.30 -3.60
CA ASN A 152 -9.62 14.56 -2.95
C ASN A 152 -9.22 14.39 -1.48
N GLU A 153 -9.30 13.18 -0.94
CA GLU A 153 -8.95 12.92 0.44
C GLU A 153 -7.53 12.41 0.57
N ILE A 154 -6.85 12.81 1.65
CA ILE A 154 -5.52 12.33 2.02
C ILE A 154 -5.53 11.73 3.41
N GLY A 155 -4.75 10.68 3.61
CA GLY A 155 -4.42 10.14 4.93
C GLY A 155 -3.01 10.55 5.34
N VAL A 156 -2.85 11.12 6.52
CA VAL A 156 -1.54 11.48 7.09
C VAL A 156 -1.18 10.51 8.19
N PHE A 157 0.02 9.95 8.15
CA PHE A 157 0.51 8.95 9.09
C PHE A 157 1.89 9.33 9.60
N GLU A 158 2.15 9.05 10.86
CA GLU A 158 3.46 9.16 11.47
C GLU A 158 4.14 7.79 11.52
N MET A 159 5.45 7.77 11.23
CA MET A 159 6.27 6.57 11.41
C MET A 159 6.66 6.42 12.87
N SER A 160 6.19 5.37 13.52
CA SER A 160 6.57 4.99 14.89
C SER A 160 7.35 3.68 14.92
N SER A 161 7.92 3.32 16.07
CA SER A 161 8.57 2.02 16.28
C SER A 161 7.63 0.83 16.09
N GLU A 162 6.33 1.04 16.29
CA GLU A 162 5.27 0.03 16.16
C GLU A 162 4.60 0.04 14.79
N GLY A 163 5.06 0.88 13.86
CA GLY A 163 4.52 1.02 12.51
C GLY A 163 3.92 2.40 12.24
N LEU A 164 2.95 2.46 11.35
CA LEU A 164 2.27 3.71 10.98
C LEU A 164 1.12 4.00 11.94
N ARG A 165 1.10 5.20 12.51
CA ARG A 165 0.03 5.75 13.32
C ARG A 165 -0.68 6.86 12.55
N GLU A 166 -2.00 6.84 12.53
CA GLU A 166 -2.80 7.91 11.92
C GLU A 166 -2.63 9.23 12.69
N VAL A 167 -2.45 10.32 11.95
CA VAL A 167 -2.41 11.69 12.46
C VAL A 167 -3.78 12.31 12.22
N LEU A 168 -4.59 12.39 13.27
CA LEU A 168 -5.95 12.92 13.20
C LEU A 168 -5.98 14.43 12.91
N ASN A 169 -5.02 15.18 13.46
CA ASN A 169 -4.87 16.61 13.26
C ASN A 169 -3.46 16.96 12.73
N PRO A 170 -3.25 16.91 11.40
CA PRO A 170 -1.96 17.26 10.81
C PRO A 170 -1.53 18.71 11.10
N SER A 171 -2.49 19.64 11.24
CA SER A 171 -2.20 21.04 11.52
C SER A 171 -1.55 21.23 12.90
N GLU A 172 -2.06 20.57 13.92
CA GLU A 172 -1.48 20.60 15.27
C GLU A 172 -0.04 20.12 15.26
N PHE A 173 0.21 19.04 14.57
CA PHE A 173 1.54 18.48 14.46
C PHE A 173 2.50 19.34 13.62
N MET A 174 2.04 19.95 12.52
CA MET A 174 2.86 20.85 11.69
C MET A 174 3.22 22.16 12.40
N LEU A 175 2.46 22.52 13.43
CA LEU A 175 2.69 23.70 14.25
C LEU A 175 3.36 23.38 15.59
N ASP A 176 3.58 22.08 15.88
CA ASP A 176 4.26 21.65 17.11
C ASP A 176 5.74 22.09 17.10
N GLY A 177 6.17 22.66 18.21
CA GLY A 177 7.54 23.20 18.34
C GLY A 177 7.72 24.62 17.78
N ARG A 178 6.65 25.28 17.30
CA ARG A 178 6.72 26.67 16.89
C ARG A 178 7.15 27.55 18.07
N PRO A 179 8.19 28.41 17.90
CA PRO A 179 8.55 29.35 18.93
C PRO A 179 7.44 30.40 19.07
N GLU A 180 6.93 30.60 20.27
CA GLU A 180 6.03 31.71 20.58
C GLU A 180 6.82 33.02 20.38
N ASP A 181 6.24 33.98 19.66
CA ASP A 181 6.81 35.33 19.40
C ASP A 181 8.07 35.38 18.50
N ALA A 182 8.29 34.41 17.62
CA ALA A 182 9.36 34.52 16.61
C ALA A 182 8.94 35.48 15.47
N SER A 183 9.70 36.56 15.27
CA SER A 183 9.51 37.43 14.12
C SER A 183 9.96 36.74 12.83
N GLY A 184 9.15 36.80 11.78
CA GLY A 184 9.45 36.17 10.48
C GLY A 184 8.77 34.81 10.27
N SER A 185 8.00 34.32 11.24
CA SER A 185 7.17 33.13 11.11
C SER A 185 5.70 33.52 10.98
N VAL A 186 5.01 32.94 10.01
CA VAL A 186 3.59 33.16 9.76
C VAL A 186 2.88 31.80 9.57
N VAL A 187 1.67 31.67 10.11
CA VAL A 187 0.86 30.48 9.85
C VAL A 187 0.01 30.71 8.62
N ALA A 188 0.19 29.84 7.62
CA ALA A 188 -0.63 29.80 6.42
C ALA A 188 -1.52 28.56 6.39
N CYS A 189 -2.67 28.67 5.73
CA CYS A 189 -3.56 27.54 5.48
C CYS A 189 -3.36 27.07 4.05
N LEU A 190 -2.90 25.83 3.90
CA LEU A 190 -2.81 25.14 2.61
C LEU A 190 -4.00 24.19 2.47
N MET A 191 -4.51 24.05 1.24
CA MET A 191 -5.54 23.06 0.92
C MET A 191 -4.87 21.85 0.24
N GLU A 192 -4.91 20.71 0.92
CA GLU A 192 -4.52 19.42 0.35
C GLU A 192 -5.76 18.58 0.07
N GLY A 193 -6.19 18.59 -1.19
CA GLY A 193 -7.49 18.03 -1.59
C GLY A 193 -8.63 18.83 -0.97
N THR A 194 -9.45 18.21 -0.13
CA THR A 194 -10.53 18.86 0.64
C THR A 194 -10.13 19.21 2.08
N ARG A 195 -8.90 18.88 2.48
CA ARG A 195 -8.44 19.05 3.85
C ARG A 195 -7.61 20.32 4.02
N PRO A 196 -8.02 21.27 4.89
CA PRO A 196 -7.16 22.39 5.25
C PRO A 196 -6.05 21.92 6.19
N ILE A 197 -4.82 22.31 5.92
CA ILE A 197 -3.64 22.03 6.74
C ILE A 197 -2.97 23.37 7.06
N LEU A 198 -2.78 23.64 8.35
CA LEU A 198 -2.02 24.81 8.80
C LEU A 198 -0.54 24.44 8.80
N VAL A 199 0.27 25.31 8.21
CA VAL A 199 1.73 25.17 8.16
C VAL A 199 2.38 26.48 8.57
N GLU A 200 3.57 26.37 9.16
CA GLU A 200 4.44 27.53 9.40
C GLU A 200 5.28 27.81 8.14
N ILE A 201 5.35 29.09 7.77
CA ILE A 201 6.13 29.61 6.63
C ILE A 201 7.13 30.62 7.13
#